data_35cf915b8ea5da8d138ad35734bad70a
#
_entry.id   35cf915b8ea5da8d138ad35734bad70a
#
_cell.length_a   1.000
_cell.length_b   1.000
_cell.length_c   1.000
_cell.angle_alpha   90.00
_cell.angle_beta   90.00
_cell.angle_gamma   90.00
#
_symmetry.space_group_name_H-M   'P 1'
#
loop_
_entity.id
_entity.type
_entity.pdbx_description
1 polymer ?
#
loop_
_entity_poly.entity_id
_entity_poly.type
_entity_poly.pdbx_seq_one_letter_code
_entity_poly.pdbx_strand_id
1 'polypeptide(L)'
;MLTTTQKGMNTNTKSDIEKFWNRFLSSNPDYSTKTIPPHYYFCDNKKDADECADLVVKDIKKATATSRWWFNQHKECLPKVDDLAIVTDWIGNPKAIIETTKVEHVAFNKITAEFAEIEGEGDKSLEYWKKVHLAYYEREMESYNDEFDENMIIVCEHFRRIYSDV
;
A
#
# COMPACT_ATOMS: atom_id res chain seq x y z
N MET A 1 -2.62 2.76 -2.77
CA MET A 1 -2.11 2.68 -4.15
C MET A 1 -0.86 1.82 -4.16
N LEU A 2 -0.94 0.68 -4.82
CA LEU A 2 0.14 -0.30 -4.84
C LEU A 2 0.81 -0.25 -6.20
N THR A 3 2.09 0.08 -6.23
CA THR A 3 2.91 -0.17 -7.42
C THR A 3 3.73 -1.42 -7.16
N THR A 4 3.31 -2.55 -7.70
CA THR A 4 4.10 -3.78 -7.65
C THR A 4 5.28 -3.62 -8.60
N THR A 5 6.39 -3.12 -8.10
CA THR A 5 7.61 -2.96 -8.89
C THR A 5 8.46 -4.22 -8.83
N GLN A 6 8.13 -5.20 -9.66
CA GLN A 6 9.10 -6.23 -10.06
C GLN A 6 9.91 -5.78 -11.29
N LYS A 7 10.41 -4.56 -11.35
CA LYS A 7 11.32 -4.14 -12.41
C LYS A 7 12.66 -3.72 -11.83
N GLY A 8 13.63 -4.62 -11.92
CA GLY A 8 15.04 -4.30 -11.72
C GLY A 8 15.48 -4.21 -10.26
N MET A 9 15.16 -5.22 -9.45
CA MET A 9 15.74 -5.29 -8.11
C MET A 9 17.27 -5.39 -8.19
N ASN A 10 17.94 -4.41 -7.64
CA ASN A 10 19.35 -4.49 -7.31
C ASN A 10 19.54 -5.67 -6.33
N THR A 11 20.58 -6.48 -6.52
CA THR A 11 20.87 -7.63 -5.64
C THR A 11 20.96 -7.26 -4.15
N ASN A 12 21.33 -6.02 -3.84
CA ASN A 12 21.36 -5.48 -2.48
C ASN A 12 19.96 -5.40 -1.86
N THR A 13 18.95 -4.94 -2.62
CA THR A 13 17.58 -4.79 -2.10
C THR A 13 16.97 -6.14 -1.67
N LYS A 14 17.19 -7.21 -2.44
CA LYS A 14 16.73 -8.55 -2.08
C LYS A 14 17.34 -9.03 -0.77
N SER A 15 18.63 -8.83 -0.59
CA SER A 15 19.34 -9.18 0.65
C SER A 15 18.80 -8.40 1.86
N ASP A 16 18.43 -7.14 1.68
CA ASP A 16 17.94 -6.30 2.77
C ASP A 16 16.50 -6.66 3.17
N ILE A 17 15.65 -7.03 2.21
CA ILE A 17 14.32 -7.59 2.48
C ILE A 17 14.42 -8.90 3.27
N GLU A 18 15.31 -9.81 2.85
CA GLU A 18 15.54 -11.09 3.55
C GLU A 18 16.03 -10.88 4.98
N LYS A 19 16.97 -9.96 5.20
CA LYS A 19 17.46 -9.62 6.54
C LYS A 19 16.38 -9.00 7.42
N PHE A 20 15.58 -8.09 6.85
CA PHE A 20 14.47 -7.45 7.56
C PHE A 20 13.42 -8.48 7.99
N TRP A 21 13.02 -9.38 7.08
CA TRP A 21 12.11 -10.46 7.37
C TRP A 21 12.64 -11.40 8.46
N ASN A 22 13.92 -11.78 8.39
CA ASN A 22 14.55 -12.66 9.38
C ASN A 22 14.61 -12.01 10.79
N ARG A 23 14.82 -10.67 10.88
CA ARG A 23 14.73 -9.95 12.15
C ARG A 23 13.31 -10.00 12.74
N PHE A 24 12.30 -9.78 11.90
CA PHE A 24 10.92 -9.94 12.30
C PHE A 24 10.61 -11.35 12.84
N LEU A 25 10.98 -12.41 12.11
CA LEU A 25 10.75 -13.78 12.53
C LEU A 25 11.44 -14.11 13.85
N SER A 26 12.65 -13.59 14.09
CA SER A 26 13.39 -13.81 15.33
C SER A 26 12.66 -13.29 16.56
N SER A 27 11.85 -12.24 16.40
CA SER A 27 11.06 -11.64 17.49
C SER A 27 9.60 -12.12 17.51
N ASN A 28 9.16 -12.82 16.46
CA ASN A 28 7.76 -13.21 16.27
C ASN A 28 7.67 -14.68 15.79
N PRO A 29 7.92 -15.66 16.67
CA PRO A 29 8.01 -17.09 16.30
C PRO A 29 6.71 -17.66 15.73
N ASP A 30 5.55 -17.06 16.02
CA ASP A 30 4.25 -17.49 15.48
C ASP A 30 4.18 -17.35 13.96
N TYR A 31 5.01 -16.49 13.36
CA TYR A 31 5.13 -16.30 11.92
C TYR A 31 6.19 -17.20 11.24
N SER A 32 6.86 -18.07 11.99
CA SER A 32 8.01 -18.89 11.49
C SER A 32 7.68 -19.77 10.30
N THR A 33 6.41 -20.13 10.09
CA THR A 33 5.96 -20.93 8.93
C THR A 33 5.61 -20.10 7.71
N LYS A 34 5.59 -18.76 7.84
CA LYS A 34 5.26 -17.84 6.74
C LYS A 34 6.49 -17.63 5.85
N THR A 35 6.27 -17.58 4.56
CA THR A 35 7.28 -17.16 3.58
C THR A 35 7.39 -15.65 3.55
N ILE A 36 8.50 -15.14 2.97
CA ILE A 36 8.67 -13.70 2.74
C ILE A 36 7.47 -13.18 1.94
N PRO A 37 6.73 -12.20 2.47
CA PRO A 37 5.57 -11.66 1.77
C PRO A 37 5.98 -10.74 0.62
N PRO A 38 5.02 -10.35 -0.24
CA PRO A 38 5.24 -9.30 -1.23
C PRO A 38 5.77 -8.02 -0.59
N HIS A 39 6.55 -7.25 -1.36
CA HIS A 39 7.05 -5.97 -0.92
C HIS A 39 6.79 -4.91 -1.99
N TYR A 40 6.46 -3.71 -1.55
CA TYR A 40 6.11 -2.58 -2.43
C TYR A 40 6.24 -1.25 -1.70
N TYR A 41 6.26 -0.18 -2.48
CA TYR A 41 6.06 1.17 -2.00
C TYR A 41 4.69 1.71 -2.45
N PHE A 42 4.18 2.71 -1.74
CA PHE A 42 2.96 3.42 -2.09
C PHE A 42 3.25 4.51 -3.14
N CYS A 43 2.20 4.93 -3.85
CA CYS A 43 2.23 6.05 -4.78
C CYS A 43 3.11 5.83 -6.02
N ASP A 44 3.17 6.86 -6.89
CA ASP A 44 3.82 6.83 -8.19
C ASP A 44 5.04 7.75 -8.29
N ASN A 45 5.47 8.34 -7.18
CA ASN A 45 6.63 9.20 -7.12
C ASN A 45 7.38 9.07 -5.78
N LYS A 46 8.66 9.47 -5.81
CA LYS A 46 9.58 9.30 -4.67
C LYS A 46 9.11 10.00 -3.40
N LYS A 47 8.65 11.25 -3.54
CA LYS A 47 8.27 12.06 -2.37
C LYS A 47 7.13 11.41 -1.60
N ASP A 48 6.05 11.08 -2.31
CA ASP A 48 4.85 10.53 -1.70
C ASP A 48 5.08 9.08 -1.23
N ALA A 49 5.90 8.29 -1.94
CA ALA A 49 6.27 6.95 -1.52
C ALA A 49 7.03 6.94 -0.19
N ASP A 50 8.05 7.79 -0.06
CA ASP A 50 8.85 7.90 1.17
C ASP A 50 7.99 8.44 2.33
N GLU A 51 7.13 9.43 2.06
CA GLU A 51 6.19 9.99 3.06
C GLU A 51 5.19 8.94 3.54
N CYS A 52 4.57 8.19 2.64
CA CYS A 52 3.64 7.11 3.01
C CYS A 52 4.33 6.03 3.84
N ALA A 53 5.54 5.63 3.49
CA ALA A 53 6.30 4.66 4.27
C ALA A 53 6.58 5.16 5.69
N ASP A 54 6.95 6.45 5.84
CA ASP A 54 7.16 7.08 7.15
C ASP A 54 5.85 7.17 7.97
N LEU A 55 4.71 7.45 7.32
CA LEU A 55 3.41 7.45 7.98
C LEU A 55 3.01 6.06 8.49
N VAL A 56 3.35 4.99 7.77
CA VAL A 56 3.16 3.61 8.25
C VAL A 56 4.04 3.33 9.46
N VAL A 57 5.33 3.70 9.41
CA VAL A 57 6.27 3.54 10.54
C VAL A 57 5.79 4.31 11.78
N LYS A 58 5.17 5.47 11.61
CA LYS A 58 4.59 6.27 12.71
C LYS A 58 3.22 5.78 13.18
N ASP A 59 2.69 4.71 12.61
CA ASP A 59 1.35 4.17 12.89
C ASP A 59 0.21 5.19 12.61
N ILE A 60 0.44 6.10 11.66
CA ILE A 60 -0.54 7.09 11.20
C ILE A 60 -1.33 6.56 10.00
N LYS A 61 -0.63 6.07 8.96
CA LYS A 61 -1.27 5.45 7.81
C LYS A 61 -1.64 4.00 8.14
N LYS A 62 -2.94 3.71 8.13
CA LYS A 62 -3.52 2.39 8.49
C LYS A 62 -4.46 1.84 7.43
N ALA A 63 -4.54 2.48 6.28
CA ALA A 63 -5.29 1.98 5.14
C ALA A 63 -4.61 2.40 3.83
N THR A 64 -5.03 1.77 2.75
CA THR A 64 -4.68 2.16 1.39
C THR A 64 -5.86 1.94 0.46
N ALA A 65 -5.89 2.68 -0.64
CA ALA A 65 -6.97 2.70 -1.61
C ALA A 65 -6.41 2.43 -3.01
N THR A 66 -6.69 1.26 -3.55
CA THR A 66 -6.28 0.87 -4.90
C THR A 66 -7.51 0.67 -5.77
N SER A 67 -7.51 1.18 -7.00
CA SER A 67 -8.63 0.98 -7.90
C SER A 67 -8.80 -0.53 -8.21
N ARG A 68 -10.04 -1.01 -8.23
CA ARG A 68 -10.31 -2.38 -8.71
C ARG A 68 -9.91 -2.54 -10.17
N TRP A 69 -9.97 -1.46 -10.93
CA TRP A 69 -9.48 -1.39 -12.30
C TRP A 69 -7.99 -1.79 -12.37
N TRP A 70 -7.14 -1.28 -11.47
CA TRP A 70 -5.72 -1.62 -11.42
C TRP A 70 -5.49 -3.14 -11.27
N PHE A 71 -6.18 -3.78 -10.32
CA PHE A 71 -6.08 -5.24 -10.12
C PHE A 71 -6.46 -6.02 -11.38
N ASN A 72 -7.51 -5.59 -12.07
CA ASN A 72 -7.96 -6.23 -13.30
C ASN A 72 -6.92 -6.09 -14.43
N GLN A 73 -6.37 -4.89 -14.61
CA GLN A 73 -5.38 -4.60 -15.66
C GLN A 73 -4.08 -5.37 -15.45
N HIS A 74 -3.60 -5.45 -14.21
CA HIS A 74 -2.34 -6.12 -13.88
C HIS A 74 -2.51 -7.62 -13.58
N LYS A 75 -3.74 -8.12 -13.58
CA LYS A 75 -4.07 -9.53 -13.23
C LYS A 75 -3.57 -9.92 -11.84
N GLU A 76 -3.59 -8.96 -10.92
CA GLU A 76 -3.20 -9.15 -9.54
C GLU A 76 -4.37 -9.64 -8.69
N CYS A 77 -4.06 -10.43 -7.66
CA CYS A 77 -5.05 -10.88 -6.69
C CYS A 77 -5.48 -9.72 -5.79
N LEU A 78 -6.76 -9.70 -5.44
CA LEU A 78 -7.28 -8.78 -4.42
C LEU A 78 -6.70 -9.15 -3.06
N PRO A 79 -6.40 -8.15 -2.20
CA PRO A 79 -5.92 -8.38 -0.85
C PRO A 79 -6.99 -9.11 -0.02
N LYS A 80 -6.54 -9.85 0.99
CA LYS A 80 -7.39 -10.59 1.91
C LYS A 80 -6.95 -10.32 3.35
N VAL A 81 -7.86 -10.49 4.28
CA VAL A 81 -7.54 -10.46 5.72
C VAL A 81 -6.43 -11.48 6.01
N ASP A 82 -5.50 -11.13 6.88
CA ASP A 82 -4.29 -11.87 7.26
C ASP A 82 -3.19 -11.93 6.18
N ASP A 83 -3.36 -11.24 5.04
CA ASP A 83 -2.25 -11.04 4.10
C ASP A 83 -1.18 -10.14 4.74
N LEU A 84 0.08 -10.49 4.48
CA LEU A 84 1.24 -9.73 4.91
C LEU A 84 1.88 -9.02 3.74
N ALA A 85 2.45 -7.84 4.00
CA ALA A 85 3.28 -7.13 3.03
C ALA A 85 4.43 -6.39 3.73
N ILE A 86 5.55 -6.24 3.02
CA ILE A 86 6.66 -5.38 3.45
C ILE A 86 6.53 -4.05 2.72
N VAL A 87 6.31 -2.99 3.47
CA VAL A 87 6.33 -1.62 2.95
C VAL A 87 7.77 -1.16 2.82
N THR A 88 8.13 -0.64 1.65
CA THR A 88 9.45 -0.09 1.38
C THR A 88 9.38 1.42 1.12
N ASP A 89 10.53 2.08 1.16
CA ASP A 89 10.67 3.40 0.52
C ASP A 89 10.78 3.26 -1.01
N TRP A 90 10.88 4.40 -1.70
CA TRP A 90 10.97 4.46 -3.15
C TRP A 90 12.12 3.65 -3.77
N ILE A 91 13.26 3.56 -3.07
CA ILE A 91 14.43 2.82 -3.57
C ILE A 91 14.47 1.36 -3.10
N GLY A 92 13.42 0.89 -2.40
CA GLY A 92 13.23 -0.49 -2.01
C GLY A 92 13.79 -0.87 -0.64
N ASN A 93 14.20 0.08 0.21
CA ASN A 93 14.58 -0.25 1.58
C ASN A 93 13.34 -0.61 2.41
N PRO A 94 13.32 -1.75 3.11
CA PRO A 94 12.21 -2.14 3.94
C PRO A 94 12.04 -1.19 5.13
N LYS A 95 10.80 -0.80 5.43
CA LYS A 95 10.43 0.14 6.50
C LYS A 95 9.51 -0.48 7.54
N ALA A 96 8.52 -1.25 7.09
CA ALA A 96 7.54 -1.86 7.98
C ALA A 96 7.00 -3.17 7.41
N ILE A 97 6.47 -4.02 8.27
CA ILE A 97 5.61 -5.14 7.90
C ILE A 97 4.20 -4.80 8.34
N ILE A 98 3.26 -4.92 7.42
CA ILE A 98 1.85 -4.71 7.65
C ILE A 98 1.07 -6.01 7.49
N GLU A 99 -0.07 -6.09 8.18
CA GLU A 99 -1.01 -7.19 8.09
C GLU A 99 -2.39 -6.62 7.78
N THR A 100 -3.02 -7.11 6.73
CA THR A 100 -4.37 -6.70 6.32
C THR A 100 -5.39 -7.12 7.36
N THR A 101 -6.20 -6.18 7.84
CA THR A 101 -7.22 -6.43 8.88
C THR A 101 -8.65 -6.40 8.34
N LYS A 102 -8.89 -5.68 7.25
CA LYS A 102 -10.20 -5.54 6.62
C LYS A 102 -10.04 -5.13 5.17
N VAL A 103 -10.91 -5.61 4.30
CA VAL A 103 -11.00 -5.19 2.89
C VAL A 103 -12.44 -4.85 2.55
N GLU A 104 -12.65 -3.68 1.97
CA GLU A 104 -13.94 -3.20 1.52
C GLU A 104 -13.88 -2.77 0.05
N HIS A 105 -14.98 -2.92 -0.65
CA HIS A 105 -15.14 -2.50 -2.04
C HIS A 105 -16.15 -1.36 -2.08
N VAL A 106 -15.67 -0.14 -2.27
CA VAL A 106 -16.47 1.08 -2.14
C VAL A 106 -16.34 1.90 -3.41
N ALA A 107 -17.45 2.41 -3.96
CA ALA A 107 -17.38 3.34 -5.08
C ALA A 107 -16.65 4.64 -4.65
N PHE A 108 -15.83 5.21 -5.54
CA PHE A 108 -15.04 6.41 -5.23
C PHE A 108 -15.90 7.54 -4.64
N ASN A 109 -17.09 7.80 -5.21
CA ASN A 109 -18.00 8.83 -4.72
C ASN A 109 -18.64 8.51 -3.35
N LYS A 110 -18.48 7.29 -2.84
CA LYS A 110 -18.98 6.80 -1.54
C LYS A 110 -17.90 6.68 -0.47
N ILE A 111 -16.65 6.99 -0.78
CA ILE A 111 -15.58 7.04 0.22
C ILE A 111 -15.93 8.06 1.30
N THR A 112 -15.70 7.69 2.55
CA THR A 112 -16.08 8.47 3.73
C THR A 112 -14.91 9.25 4.32
N ALA A 113 -15.23 10.28 5.12
CA ALA A 113 -14.21 11.03 5.86
C ALA A 113 -13.45 10.15 6.87
N GLU A 114 -14.14 9.17 7.47
CA GLU A 114 -13.50 8.21 8.39
C GLU A 114 -12.43 7.38 7.69
N PHE A 115 -12.69 6.95 6.44
CA PHE A 115 -11.68 6.21 5.68
C PHE A 115 -10.48 7.10 5.34
N ALA A 116 -10.70 8.33 4.91
CA ALA A 116 -9.62 9.28 4.63
C ALA A 116 -8.76 9.55 5.88
N GLU A 117 -9.38 9.67 7.06
CA GLU A 117 -8.68 9.83 8.34
C GLU A 117 -7.83 8.60 8.69
N ILE A 118 -8.35 7.38 8.46
CA ILE A 118 -7.63 6.13 8.71
C ILE A 118 -6.47 5.96 7.72
N GLU A 119 -6.64 6.35 6.45
CA GLU A 119 -5.55 6.33 5.47
C GLU A 119 -4.42 7.29 5.85
N GLY A 120 -4.74 8.40 6.50
CA GLY A 120 -3.82 9.21 7.28
C GLY A 120 -2.90 10.12 6.48
N GLU A 121 -3.15 10.32 5.18
CA GLU A 121 -2.33 11.16 4.29
C GLU A 121 -2.74 12.63 4.33
N GLY A 122 -1.79 13.52 4.08
CA GLY A 122 -1.98 14.95 4.02
C GLY A 122 -2.61 15.52 5.28
N ASP A 123 -3.70 16.28 5.14
CA ASP A 123 -4.47 16.82 6.26
C ASP A 123 -5.56 15.86 6.79
N LYS A 124 -5.63 14.65 6.24
CA LYS A 124 -6.59 13.57 6.54
C LYS A 124 -8.04 13.90 6.17
N SER A 125 -8.29 15.01 5.49
CA SER A 125 -9.64 15.38 5.07
C SER A 125 -10.10 14.55 3.87
N LEU A 126 -11.42 14.36 3.74
CA LEU A 126 -12.02 13.73 2.58
C LEU A 126 -11.81 14.57 1.31
N GLU A 127 -11.75 15.89 1.44
CA GLU A 127 -11.49 16.81 0.32
C GLU A 127 -10.10 16.60 -0.25
N TYR A 128 -9.08 16.59 0.62
CA TYR A 128 -7.70 16.25 0.24
C TYR A 128 -7.62 14.88 -0.40
N TRP A 129 -8.21 13.88 0.26
CA TRP A 129 -8.22 12.49 -0.21
C TRP A 129 -8.78 12.40 -1.63
N LYS A 130 -9.97 12.95 -1.87
CA LYS A 130 -10.61 12.92 -3.20
C LYS A 130 -9.76 13.60 -4.25
N LYS A 131 -9.18 14.75 -3.94
CA LYS A 131 -8.33 15.52 -4.87
C LYS A 131 -7.10 14.73 -5.32
N VAL A 132 -6.37 14.15 -4.37
CA VAL A 132 -5.11 13.46 -4.70
C VAL A 132 -5.37 12.11 -5.36
N HIS A 133 -6.40 11.39 -4.94
CA HIS A 133 -6.75 10.09 -5.51
C HIS A 133 -7.36 10.21 -6.91
N LEU A 134 -8.21 11.22 -7.15
CA LEU A 134 -8.71 11.51 -8.50
C LEU A 134 -7.54 11.72 -9.47
N ALA A 135 -6.66 12.66 -9.14
CA ALA A 135 -5.51 12.97 -9.99
C ALA A 135 -4.58 11.76 -10.21
N TYR A 136 -4.46 10.87 -9.20
CA TYR A 136 -3.69 9.64 -9.34
C TYR A 136 -4.37 8.65 -10.28
N TYR A 137 -5.66 8.36 -10.09
CA TYR A 137 -6.37 7.39 -10.94
C TYR A 137 -6.48 7.85 -12.39
N GLU A 138 -6.67 9.15 -12.63
CA GLU A 138 -6.64 9.72 -13.97
C GLU A 138 -5.30 9.44 -14.67
N ARG A 139 -4.16 9.71 -14.01
CA ARG A 139 -2.82 9.41 -14.56
C ARG A 139 -2.60 7.91 -14.77
N GLU A 140 -3.06 7.09 -13.84
CA GLU A 140 -2.93 5.63 -13.92
C GLU A 140 -3.67 5.07 -15.14
N MET A 141 -4.87 5.55 -15.40
CA MET A 141 -5.75 5.08 -16.47
C MET A 141 -5.39 5.66 -17.85
N GLU A 142 -4.86 6.89 -17.90
CA GLU A 142 -4.47 7.58 -19.13
C GLU A 142 -3.52 6.74 -19.99
N SER A 143 -2.56 6.05 -19.39
CA SER A 143 -1.59 5.21 -20.08
C SER A 143 -2.20 4.00 -20.80
N TYR A 144 -3.45 3.67 -20.49
CA TYR A 144 -4.24 2.58 -21.08
C TYR A 144 -5.37 3.08 -21.98
N ASN A 145 -5.46 4.39 -22.24
CA ASN A 145 -6.57 5.04 -22.94
C ASN A 145 -7.94 4.73 -22.30
N ASP A 146 -7.96 4.66 -20.97
CA ASP A 146 -9.16 4.45 -20.18
C ASP A 146 -9.47 5.72 -19.38
N GLU A 147 -10.73 5.91 -18.97
CA GLU A 147 -11.20 7.13 -18.32
C GLU A 147 -11.69 6.83 -16.91
N PHE A 148 -11.43 7.76 -15.99
CA PHE A 148 -11.91 7.69 -14.62
C PHE A 148 -13.45 7.88 -14.57
N ASP A 149 -14.11 7.06 -13.72
CA ASP A 149 -15.53 7.17 -13.39
C ASP A 149 -15.69 7.26 -11.87
N GLU A 150 -16.47 8.22 -11.38
CA GLU A 150 -16.75 8.40 -9.95
C GLU A 150 -17.44 7.18 -9.28
N ASN A 151 -18.04 6.29 -10.06
CA ASN A 151 -18.59 5.02 -9.58
C ASN A 151 -17.55 3.90 -9.57
N MET A 152 -16.32 4.16 -10.02
CA MET A 152 -15.25 3.17 -10.02
C MET A 152 -15.07 2.60 -8.61
N ILE A 153 -14.99 1.28 -8.52
CA ILE A 153 -14.79 0.59 -7.24
C ILE A 153 -13.33 0.74 -6.77
N ILE A 154 -13.19 1.21 -5.56
CA ILE A 154 -11.95 1.30 -4.82
C ILE A 154 -11.88 0.13 -3.85
N VAL A 155 -10.77 -0.56 -3.85
CA VAL A 155 -10.42 -1.59 -2.85
C VAL A 155 -9.78 -0.87 -1.68
N CYS A 156 -10.56 -0.70 -0.62
CA CYS A 156 -10.16 -0.07 0.63
C CYS A 156 -9.57 -1.13 1.53
N GLU A 157 -8.27 -1.18 1.61
CA GLU A 157 -7.54 -2.15 2.44
C GLU A 157 -7.12 -1.48 3.74
N HIS A 158 -7.63 -1.97 4.87
CA HIS A 158 -7.19 -1.59 6.21
C HIS A 158 -6.10 -2.56 6.67
N PHE A 159 -5.08 -2.02 7.32
CA PHE A 159 -3.98 -2.82 7.83
C PHE A 159 -3.49 -2.31 9.19
N ARG A 160 -2.74 -3.14 9.87
CA ARG A 160 -1.96 -2.77 11.06
C ARG A 160 -0.48 -2.98 10.79
N ARG A 161 0.35 -2.13 11.32
CA ARG A 161 1.79 -2.36 11.35
C ARG A 161 2.10 -3.40 12.44
N ILE A 162 2.75 -4.48 12.05
CA ILE A 162 3.16 -5.55 12.99
C ILE A 162 4.65 -5.52 13.31
N TYR A 163 5.46 -4.81 12.48
CA TYR A 163 6.90 -4.67 12.70
C TYR A 163 7.48 -3.43 12.00
N SER A 164 8.50 -2.84 12.61
CA SER A 164 9.44 -1.88 12.02
C SER A 164 10.74 -1.91 12.82
N ASP A 165 11.86 -1.50 12.23
CA ASP A 165 13.18 -1.45 12.90
C ASP A 165 13.36 -0.21 13.82
N VAL A 166 12.30 0.48 14.21
CA VAL A 166 12.33 1.71 15.03
C VAL A 166 11.73 1.45 16.39
#